data_678398d6d64e49a9288dade18a7d400e
#
_entry.id   678398d6d64e49a9288dade18a7d400e
#
_cell.length_a   1.000
_cell.length_b   1.000
_cell.length_c   1.000
_cell.angle_alpha   90.00
_cell.angle_beta   90.00
_cell.angle_gamma   90.00
#
_symmetry.space_group_name_H-M   'P 1'
#
loop_
_entity.id
_entity.type
_entity.pdbx_description
1 polymer ?
#
loop_
_entity_poly.entity_id
_entity_poly.type
_entity_poly.pdbx_seq_one_letter_code
_entity_poly.pdbx_strand_id
1 'polypeptide(L)'
;MLSPEKRACWQALQRQAITLTPQEKVQGGDMPGDTVRITAPVCRRVEKLLPHLAAKLEEKYGEYIPAKLVIAISGGSGSGKTSGAVALREALAQVGLTGYVLSGDNYPRRVPEHNDEERLAIFRSVGLKALLAAGAYTPERFAALQSLQEAGTDSDPQQCEAYPWLHIYQQGGRAALTGYLGQAAEQDYDALNAVLAQFRAGAPVLWLKRMGRKEWERWYEPKDVADVDVLLLEWTHAGSADLKNANLKVFFNSTPEETRACRVARSRDAGADSPFVTMVLEIEQAMLNRRACDADLIQNRDGTMVDTAAYAAAQGR
;
A
#
# COMPACT_ATOMS: atom_id res chain seq x y z
N MET A 1 -5.16 21.35 -18.29
CA MET A 1 -4.98 20.40 -19.40
C MET A 1 -3.51 20.30 -19.76
N LEU A 2 -3.04 19.14 -20.20
CA LEU A 2 -1.68 18.97 -20.72
C LEU A 2 -1.42 19.85 -21.92
N SER A 3 -0.20 20.40 -22.04
CA SER A 3 0.26 21.02 -23.27
C SER A 3 0.39 19.96 -24.39
N PRO A 4 0.34 20.37 -25.68
CA PRO A 4 0.56 19.45 -26.79
C PRO A 4 1.88 18.67 -26.68
N GLU A 5 2.95 19.33 -26.21
CA GLU A 5 4.27 18.71 -25.98
C GLU A 5 4.21 17.60 -24.93
N LYS A 6 3.60 17.89 -23.77
CA LYS A 6 3.44 16.88 -22.70
C LYS A 6 2.52 15.74 -23.11
N ARG A 7 1.52 16.01 -23.95
CA ARG A 7 0.68 14.96 -24.56
C ARG A 7 1.53 14.04 -25.45
N ALA A 8 2.40 14.60 -26.28
CA ALA A 8 3.30 13.82 -27.12
C ALA A 8 4.22 12.90 -26.28
N CYS A 9 4.67 13.37 -25.10
CA CYS A 9 5.43 12.56 -24.15
C CYS A 9 4.63 11.33 -23.66
N TRP A 10 3.34 11.50 -23.33
CA TRP A 10 2.48 10.35 -22.95
C TRP A 10 2.26 9.38 -24.11
N GLN A 11 2.06 9.89 -25.32
CA GLN A 11 1.93 9.05 -26.51
C GLN A 11 3.21 8.30 -26.84
N ALA A 12 4.37 8.87 -26.50
CA ALA A 12 5.66 8.20 -26.66
C ALA A 12 5.75 6.93 -25.80
N LEU A 13 5.15 6.89 -24.60
CA LEU A 13 5.08 5.69 -23.75
C LEU A 13 4.35 4.50 -24.40
N GLN A 14 3.44 4.77 -25.35
CA GLN A 14 2.76 3.71 -26.10
C GLN A 14 3.57 3.23 -27.31
N ARG A 15 4.37 4.10 -27.93
CA ARG A 15 4.97 3.88 -29.25
C ARG A 15 6.44 3.56 -29.21
N GLN A 16 7.16 4.03 -28.18
CA GLN A 16 8.59 3.87 -28.06
C GLN A 16 8.94 2.72 -27.08
N ALA A 17 9.92 1.91 -27.47
CA ALA A 17 10.49 0.94 -26.56
C ALA A 17 11.36 1.69 -25.52
N ILE A 18 10.83 1.83 -24.31
CA ILE A 18 11.59 2.36 -23.17
C ILE A 18 12.36 1.22 -22.55
N THR A 19 13.65 1.41 -22.35
CA THR A 19 14.52 0.44 -21.69
C THR A 19 15.04 1.02 -20.40
N LEU A 20 14.74 0.33 -19.30
CA LEU A 20 15.21 0.69 -17.97
C LEU A 20 16.48 -0.07 -17.61
N THR A 21 17.41 0.60 -16.93
CA THR A 21 18.63 -0.03 -16.45
C THR A 21 18.50 -0.39 -14.98
N PRO A 22 18.86 -1.63 -14.59
CA PRO A 22 18.92 -2.01 -13.18
C PRO A 22 19.86 -1.11 -12.36
N GLN A 23 19.47 -0.81 -11.12
CA GLN A 23 20.23 0.04 -10.20
C GLN A 23 20.28 -0.60 -8.82
N GLU A 24 21.47 -0.69 -8.21
CA GLU A 24 21.66 -1.43 -6.97
C GLU A 24 21.20 -0.64 -5.72
N LYS A 25 21.32 0.69 -5.74
CA LYS A 25 20.95 1.54 -4.61
C LYS A 25 20.46 2.89 -5.12
N VAL A 26 19.16 3.11 -5.00
CA VAL A 26 18.50 4.36 -5.37
C VAL A 26 17.65 4.82 -4.20
N GLN A 27 17.48 6.13 -4.04
CA GLN A 27 16.55 6.65 -3.04
C GLN A 27 15.12 6.15 -3.32
N GLY A 28 14.51 5.54 -2.30
CA GLY A 28 13.21 4.89 -2.36
C GLY A 28 12.05 5.84 -2.13
N GLY A 29 11.80 6.78 -3.03
CA GLY A 29 10.77 7.78 -2.81
C GLY A 29 11.17 8.80 -1.76
N ASP A 30 10.20 9.25 -0.95
CA ASP A 30 10.38 10.32 0.03
C ASP A 30 10.33 9.87 1.49
N MET A 31 10.34 8.56 1.74
CA MET A 31 10.56 8.04 3.11
C MET A 31 11.99 8.33 3.57
N PRO A 32 12.18 8.92 4.76
CA PRO A 32 13.50 9.21 5.28
C PRO A 32 14.39 7.97 5.35
N GLY A 33 15.57 8.04 4.70
CA GLY A 33 16.56 6.97 4.72
C GLY A 33 16.21 5.70 3.92
N ASP A 34 15.07 5.67 3.21
CA ASP A 34 14.69 4.51 2.42
C ASP A 34 15.50 4.42 1.11
N THR A 35 16.01 3.24 0.83
CA THR A 35 16.71 2.93 -0.42
C THR A 35 16.14 1.66 -1.02
N VAL A 36 16.05 1.63 -2.35
CA VAL A 36 15.53 0.49 -3.10
C VAL A 36 16.53 0.01 -4.14
N ARG A 37 16.35 -1.23 -4.56
CA ARG A 37 17.00 -1.82 -5.72
C ARG A 37 16.01 -1.87 -6.88
N ILE A 38 16.42 -1.38 -8.03
CA ILE A 38 15.70 -1.57 -9.29
C ILE A 38 16.33 -2.76 -9.98
N THR A 39 15.73 -3.93 -9.82
CA THR A 39 16.25 -5.17 -10.43
C THR A 39 15.75 -5.33 -11.86
N ALA A 40 16.38 -6.19 -12.65
CA ALA A 40 15.93 -6.47 -14.02
C ALA A 40 14.45 -6.95 -14.09
N PRO A 41 13.92 -7.76 -13.16
CA PRO A 41 12.47 -8.04 -13.10
C PRO A 41 11.60 -6.79 -12.88
N VAL A 42 12.03 -5.85 -12.03
CA VAL A 42 11.31 -4.58 -11.81
C VAL A 42 11.31 -3.73 -13.09
N CYS A 43 12.46 -3.61 -13.77
CA CYS A 43 12.55 -2.92 -15.05
C CYS A 43 11.53 -3.49 -16.05
N ARG A 44 11.60 -4.80 -16.31
CA ARG A 44 10.67 -5.47 -17.24
C ARG A 44 9.20 -5.31 -16.85
N ARG A 45 8.89 -5.34 -15.55
CA ARG A 45 7.53 -5.12 -15.04
C ARG A 45 7.03 -3.74 -15.41
N VAL A 46 7.81 -2.69 -15.15
CA VAL A 46 7.45 -1.31 -15.45
C VAL A 46 7.40 -1.08 -16.96
N GLU A 47 8.37 -1.55 -17.72
CA GLU A 47 8.38 -1.46 -19.20
C GLU A 47 7.08 -2.02 -19.82
N LYS A 48 6.59 -3.15 -19.32
CA LYS A 48 5.30 -3.73 -19.73
C LYS A 48 4.09 -2.89 -19.30
N LEU A 49 4.18 -2.17 -18.18
CA LEU A 49 3.09 -1.33 -17.65
C LEU A 49 2.89 -0.06 -18.49
N LEU A 50 3.95 0.55 -19.00
CA LEU A 50 3.94 1.88 -19.63
C LEU A 50 2.88 2.05 -20.72
N PRO A 51 2.79 1.18 -21.74
CA PRO A 51 1.79 1.33 -22.80
C PRO A 51 0.35 1.24 -22.27
N HIS A 52 0.10 0.39 -21.29
CA HIS A 52 -1.22 0.25 -20.66
C HIS A 52 -1.59 1.47 -19.82
N LEU A 53 -0.61 2.06 -19.13
CA LEU A 53 -0.80 3.27 -18.35
C LEU A 53 -1.20 4.43 -19.24
N ALA A 54 -0.48 4.64 -20.35
CA ALA A 54 -0.76 5.70 -21.30
C ALA A 54 -2.11 5.49 -22.01
N ALA A 55 -2.42 4.25 -22.43
CA ALA A 55 -3.71 3.91 -23.05
C ALA A 55 -4.87 4.17 -22.08
N LYS A 56 -4.71 3.81 -20.79
CA LYS A 56 -5.76 4.02 -19.79
C LYS A 56 -6.00 5.50 -19.48
N LEU A 57 -4.97 6.33 -19.51
CA LEU A 57 -5.11 7.77 -19.40
C LEU A 57 -5.88 8.34 -20.59
N GLU A 58 -5.55 7.89 -21.80
CA GLU A 58 -6.24 8.34 -23.02
C GLU A 58 -7.71 7.88 -23.03
N GLU A 59 -7.99 6.64 -22.64
CA GLU A 59 -9.36 6.11 -22.46
C GLU A 59 -10.17 6.96 -21.48
N LYS A 60 -9.58 7.32 -20.33
CA LYS A 60 -10.28 7.98 -19.22
C LYS A 60 -10.49 9.47 -19.43
N TYR A 61 -9.58 10.13 -20.11
CA TYR A 61 -9.57 11.59 -20.23
C TYR A 61 -9.63 12.12 -21.68
N GLY A 62 -9.36 11.29 -22.67
CA GLY A 62 -9.34 11.70 -24.07
C GLY A 62 -8.41 12.91 -24.29
N GLU A 63 -8.97 13.98 -24.80
CA GLU A 63 -8.23 15.24 -25.03
C GLU A 63 -7.99 16.06 -23.75
N TYR A 64 -8.68 15.75 -22.66
CA TYR A 64 -8.70 16.54 -21.43
C TYR A 64 -7.79 16.00 -20.32
N ILE A 65 -6.68 15.35 -20.67
CA ILE A 65 -5.71 14.87 -19.67
C ILE A 65 -5.25 16.06 -18.80
N PRO A 66 -5.34 15.96 -17.45
CA PRO A 66 -4.90 17.02 -16.54
C PRO A 66 -3.40 17.32 -16.66
N ALA A 67 -2.99 18.57 -16.44
CA ALA A 67 -1.57 18.96 -16.45
C ALA A 67 -0.78 18.36 -15.28
N LYS A 68 -1.40 18.18 -14.14
CA LYS A 68 -0.84 17.55 -12.94
C LYS A 68 -1.59 16.23 -12.70
N LEU A 69 -0.88 15.10 -12.77
CA LEU A 69 -1.45 13.76 -12.65
C LEU A 69 -1.00 13.08 -11.35
N VAL A 70 -1.91 12.40 -10.70
CA VAL A 70 -1.63 11.53 -9.56
C VAL A 70 -1.90 10.09 -9.97
N ILE A 71 -0.86 9.25 -9.93
CA ILE A 71 -0.95 7.82 -10.16
C ILE A 71 -0.72 7.12 -8.82
N ALA A 72 -1.74 6.43 -8.34
CA ALA A 72 -1.72 5.70 -7.09
C ALA A 72 -1.33 4.23 -7.32
N ILE A 73 -0.24 3.78 -6.71
CA ILE A 73 0.31 2.43 -6.86
C ILE A 73 0.11 1.70 -5.54
N SER A 74 -0.80 0.72 -5.53
CA SER A 74 -1.11 -0.12 -4.38
C SER A 74 -0.58 -1.56 -4.54
N GLY A 75 -0.58 -2.31 -3.44
CA GLY A 75 -0.16 -3.72 -3.41
C GLY A 75 0.33 -4.13 -2.03
N GLY A 76 0.47 -5.42 -1.78
CA GLY A 76 0.92 -5.97 -0.51
C GLY A 76 2.34 -5.59 -0.13
N SER A 77 2.72 -5.85 1.11
CA SER A 77 4.11 -5.71 1.57
C SER A 77 5.04 -6.59 0.74
N GLY A 78 6.14 -6.03 0.25
CA GLY A 78 7.10 -6.76 -0.60
C GLY A 78 6.67 -6.95 -2.07
N SER A 79 5.54 -6.40 -2.52
CA SER A 79 5.08 -6.50 -3.92
C SER A 79 5.91 -5.67 -4.92
N GLY A 80 6.82 -4.81 -4.42
CA GLY A 80 7.70 -3.98 -5.24
C GLY A 80 7.12 -2.61 -5.60
N LYS A 81 6.16 -2.09 -4.83
CA LYS A 81 5.55 -0.76 -5.05
C LYS A 81 6.59 0.36 -5.15
N THR A 82 7.43 0.49 -4.14
CA THR A 82 8.44 1.55 -4.08
C THR A 82 9.44 1.44 -5.22
N SER A 83 10.01 0.24 -5.46
CA SER A 83 10.94 0.01 -6.57
C SER A 83 10.26 0.25 -7.93
N GLY A 84 8.99 -0.15 -8.08
CA GLY A 84 8.20 0.08 -9.28
C GLY A 84 7.89 1.55 -9.51
N ALA A 85 7.53 2.30 -8.46
CA ALA A 85 7.28 3.74 -8.55
C ALA A 85 8.55 4.51 -8.94
N VAL A 86 9.71 4.16 -8.36
CA VAL A 86 11.00 4.76 -8.72
C VAL A 86 11.36 4.41 -10.16
N ALA A 87 11.22 3.16 -10.59
CA ALA A 87 11.47 2.76 -11.98
C ALA A 87 10.51 3.47 -12.96
N LEU A 88 9.25 3.66 -12.57
CA LEU A 88 8.28 4.42 -13.37
C LEU A 88 8.68 5.89 -13.49
N ARG A 89 9.18 6.52 -12.42
CA ARG A 89 9.74 7.88 -12.48
C ARG A 89 10.86 7.98 -13.50
N GLU A 90 11.79 7.03 -13.51
CA GLU A 90 12.89 6.99 -14.47
C GLU A 90 12.39 6.81 -15.92
N ALA A 91 11.37 5.99 -16.12
CA ALA A 91 10.75 5.81 -17.43
C ALA A 91 10.07 7.08 -17.94
N LEU A 92 9.35 7.78 -17.07
CA LEU A 92 8.70 9.06 -17.37
C LEU A 92 9.73 10.11 -17.77
N ALA A 93 10.87 10.17 -17.08
CA ALA A 93 11.95 11.10 -17.39
C ALA A 93 12.54 10.89 -18.79
N GLN A 94 12.63 9.64 -19.29
CA GLN A 94 13.13 9.34 -20.64
C GLN A 94 12.27 9.94 -21.76
N VAL A 95 11.00 10.20 -21.49
CA VAL A 95 10.08 10.83 -22.46
C VAL A 95 9.82 12.31 -22.14
N GLY A 96 10.54 12.93 -21.21
CA GLY A 96 10.41 14.35 -20.87
C GLY A 96 9.28 14.69 -19.89
N LEU A 97 8.81 13.70 -19.12
CA LEU A 97 7.86 13.88 -18.01
C LEU A 97 8.58 13.84 -16.67
N THR A 98 8.33 14.84 -15.82
CA THR A 98 8.93 14.90 -14.48
C THR A 98 8.04 14.20 -13.47
N GLY A 99 8.56 13.15 -12.80
CA GLY A 99 7.86 12.40 -11.78
C GLY A 99 8.38 12.69 -10.37
N TYR A 100 7.50 12.65 -9.38
CA TYR A 100 7.85 12.64 -7.96
C TYR A 100 7.21 11.45 -7.27
N VAL A 101 7.99 10.67 -6.50
CA VAL A 101 7.48 9.53 -5.73
C VAL A 101 7.16 9.98 -4.31
N LEU A 102 5.87 9.95 -3.97
CA LEU A 102 5.33 10.22 -2.65
C LEU A 102 5.02 8.91 -1.94
N SER A 103 5.55 8.71 -0.74
CA SER A 103 5.20 7.53 0.05
C SER A 103 4.01 7.78 0.97
N GLY A 104 2.97 6.95 0.84
CA GLY A 104 1.83 6.95 1.73
C GLY A 104 2.14 6.41 3.12
N ASP A 105 3.27 5.72 3.31
CA ASP A 105 3.72 5.21 4.60
C ASP A 105 4.11 6.35 5.58
N ASN A 106 4.16 7.60 5.13
CA ASN A 106 4.27 8.79 5.97
C ASN A 106 2.92 9.23 6.60
N TYR A 107 1.79 8.61 6.21
CA TYR A 107 0.45 9.09 6.58
C TYR A 107 -0.38 8.18 7.50
N PRO A 108 0.16 7.22 8.26
CA PRO A 108 -0.60 6.67 9.39
C PRO A 108 -0.88 7.76 10.43
N ARG A 109 -1.92 7.57 11.23
CA ARG A 109 -2.23 8.47 12.35
C ARG A 109 -1.27 8.30 13.52
N ARG A 110 -0.71 7.08 13.68
CA ARG A 110 0.25 6.72 14.72
C ARG A 110 1.59 6.35 14.11
N VAL A 111 2.68 6.54 14.83
CA VAL A 111 3.98 5.99 14.46
C VAL A 111 3.94 4.46 14.48
N PRO A 112 4.82 3.76 13.74
CA PRO A 112 4.75 2.29 13.60
C PRO A 112 4.65 1.54 14.92
N GLU A 113 5.45 1.91 15.92
CA GLU A 113 5.45 1.29 17.25
C GLU A 113 4.06 1.34 17.91
N HIS A 114 3.42 2.50 17.96
CA HIS A 114 2.10 2.68 18.57
C HIS A 114 0.97 2.10 17.70
N ASN A 115 1.20 1.98 16.39
CA ASN A 115 0.21 1.39 15.51
C ASN A 115 0.10 -0.13 15.73
N ASP A 116 1.22 -0.81 15.94
CA ASP A 116 1.24 -2.25 16.22
C ASP A 116 0.67 -2.56 17.63
N GLU A 117 0.95 -1.71 18.61
CA GLU A 117 0.34 -1.79 19.94
C GLU A 117 -1.19 -1.63 19.88
N GLU A 118 -1.68 -0.65 19.13
CA GLU A 118 -3.11 -0.39 18.94
C GLU A 118 -3.81 -1.58 18.25
N ARG A 119 -3.22 -2.12 17.19
CA ARG A 119 -3.72 -3.31 16.49
C ARG A 119 -3.88 -4.50 17.45
N LEU A 120 -2.88 -4.75 18.28
CA LEU A 120 -2.91 -5.83 19.26
C LEU A 120 -3.95 -5.57 20.36
N ALA A 121 -4.06 -4.32 20.83
CA ALA A 121 -5.07 -3.92 21.84
C ALA A 121 -6.50 -4.10 21.30
N ILE A 122 -6.76 -3.72 20.05
CA ILE A 122 -8.06 -3.93 19.38
C ILE A 122 -8.38 -5.42 19.30
N PHE A 123 -7.44 -6.23 18.81
CA PHE A 123 -7.61 -7.69 18.70
C PHE A 123 -7.98 -8.30 20.06
N ARG A 124 -7.20 -8.02 21.09
CA ARG A 124 -7.38 -8.59 22.43
C ARG A 124 -8.66 -8.12 23.12
N SER A 125 -8.97 -6.82 23.04
CA SER A 125 -10.14 -6.27 23.73
C SER A 125 -11.45 -6.77 23.11
N VAL A 126 -11.52 -6.84 21.78
CA VAL A 126 -12.76 -7.30 21.11
C VAL A 126 -12.87 -8.82 21.16
N GLY A 127 -11.76 -9.54 21.15
CA GLY A 127 -11.74 -10.99 21.40
C GLY A 127 -12.33 -11.36 22.76
N LEU A 128 -11.96 -10.62 23.82
CA LEU A 128 -12.58 -10.78 25.15
C LEU A 128 -14.09 -10.48 25.15
N LYS A 129 -14.51 -9.42 24.47
CA LYS A 129 -15.95 -9.09 24.33
C LYS A 129 -16.71 -10.19 23.59
N ALA A 130 -16.09 -10.82 22.60
CA ALA A 130 -16.69 -11.95 21.88
C ALA A 130 -16.91 -13.18 22.80
N LEU A 131 -15.95 -13.50 23.67
CA LEU A 131 -16.13 -14.55 24.67
C LEU A 131 -17.27 -14.26 25.62
N LEU A 132 -17.40 -13.00 26.10
CA LEU A 132 -18.51 -12.58 26.96
C LEU A 132 -19.85 -12.71 26.24
N ALA A 133 -19.95 -12.23 25.01
CA ALA A 133 -21.16 -12.28 24.21
C ALA A 133 -21.62 -13.72 23.90
N ALA A 134 -20.69 -14.64 23.74
CA ALA A 134 -20.97 -16.05 23.49
C ALA A 134 -21.24 -16.86 24.79
N GLY A 135 -21.20 -16.24 25.98
CA GLY A 135 -21.31 -16.95 27.25
C GLY A 135 -20.15 -17.92 27.51
N ALA A 136 -19.02 -17.71 26.80
CA ALA A 136 -17.85 -18.58 26.86
C ALA A 136 -16.76 -18.06 27.81
N TYR A 137 -16.93 -16.92 28.43
CA TYR A 137 -16.00 -16.36 29.41
C TYR A 137 -16.14 -17.05 30.77
N THR A 138 -15.02 -17.55 31.31
CA THR A 138 -14.90 -17.99 32.73
C THR A 138 -13.56 -17.54 33.30
N PRO A 139 -13.38 -17.44 34.64
CA PRO A 139 -12.10 -17.09 35.25
C PRO A 139 -10.94 -18.02 34.83
N GLU A 140 -11.23 -19.32 34.71
CA GLU A 140 -10.21 -20.33 34.32
C GLU A 140 -9.76 -20.14 32.88
N ARG A 141 -10.71 -19.86 31.96
CA ARG A 141 -10.41 -19.56 30.57
C ARG A 141 -9.64 -18.25 30.44
N PHE A 142 -9.98 -17.26 31.25
CA PHE A 142 -9.25 -15.99 31.28
C PHE A 142 -7.80 -16.17 31.76
N ALA A 143 -7.56 -16.97 32.80
CA ALA A 143 -6.21 -17.28 33.24
C ALA A 143 -5.39 -18.01 32.15
N ALA A 144 -6.00 -18.97 31.45
CA ALA A 144 -5.36 -19.61 30.30
C ALA A 144 -5.06 -18.61 29.17
N LEU A 145 -6.01 -17.69 28.88
CA LEU A 145 -5.81 -16.65 27.88
C LEU A 145 -4.67 -15.69 28.24
N GLN A 146 -4.55 -15.29 29.51
CA GLN A 146 -3.43 -14.47 29.97
C GLN A 146 -2.08 -15.14 29.68
N SER A 147 -1.95 -16.43 29.97
CA SER A 147 -0.72 -17.18 29.67
C SER A 147 -0.41 -17.21 28.16
N LEU A 148 -1.44 -17.37 27.31
CA LEU A 148 -1.28 -17.30 25.85
C LEU A 148 -0.88 -15.90 25.39
N GLN A 149 -1.43 -14.84 25.99
CA GLN A 149 -1.09 -13.45 25.69
C GLN A 149 0.34 -13.10 26.10
N GLU A 150 0.80 -13.59 27.25
CA GLU A 150 2.19 -13.44 27.72
C GLU A 150 3.17 -14.15 26.78
N ALA A 151 2.79 -15.34 26.29
CA ALA A 151 3.58 -16.09 25.31
C ALA A 151 3.49 -15.53 23.87
N GLY A 152 2.58 -14.56 23.58
CA GLY A 152 2.36 -14.03 22.24
C GLY A 152 1.72 -15.04 21.27
N THR A 153 1.02 -16.05 21.80
CA THR A 153 0.41 -17.13 21.01
C THR A 153 -1.12 -17.10 21.00
N ASP A 154 -1.73 -16.09 21.61
CA ASP A 154 -3.18 -15.92 21.70
C ASP A 154 -3.87 -15.76 20.34
N SER A 155 -3.13 -15.39 19.30
CA SER A 155 -3.60 -15.28 17.90
C SER A 155 -3.27 -16.50 17.03
N ASP A 156 -2.52 -17.49 17.57
CA ASP A 156 -2.13 -18.69 16.84
C ASP A 156 -3.33 -19.65 16.72
N PRO A 157 -3.79 -19.97 15.48
CA PRO A 157 -4.91 -20.89 15.28
C PRO A 157 -4.61 -22.31 15.78
N GLN A 158 -3.35 -22.73 15.89
CA GLN A 158 -2.99 -24.05 16.42
C GLN A 158 -3.36 -24.19 17.89
N GLN A 159 -3.39 -23.11 18.65
CA GLN A 159 -3.81 -23.13 20.05
C GLN A 159 -5.30 -23.49 20.23
N CYS A 160 -6.10 -23.38 19.17
CA CYS A 160 -7.51 -23.80 19.22
C CYS A 160 -7.70 -25.31 19.35
N GLU A 161 -6.70 -26.13 19.05
CA GLU A 161 -6.74 -27.58 19.28
C GLU A 161 -6.78 -27.89 20.78
N ALA A 162 -5.93 -27.20 21.58
CA ALA A 162 -5.90 -27.34 23.03
C ALA A 162 -7.00 -26.54 23.73
N TYR A 163 -7.41 -25.42 23.15
CA TYR A 163 -8.39 -24.48 23.69
C TYR A 163 -9.52 -24.19 22.69
N PRO A 164 -10.50 -25.07 22.47
CA PRO A 164 -11.54 -24.88 21.44
C PRO A 164 -12.32 -23.57 21.57
N TRP A 165 -12.50 -23.03 22.78
CA TRP A 165 -13.16 -21.76 23.04
C TRP A 165 -12.36 -20.55 22.51
N LEU A 166 -11.05 -20.68 22.30
CA LEU A 166 -10.15 -19.62 21.79
C LEU A 166 -10.55 -19.19 20.38
N HIS A 167 -11.18 -20.08 19.62
CA HIS A 167 -11.70 -19.75 18.29
C HIS A 167 -12.67 -18.56 18.31
N ILE A 168 -13.55 -18.46 19.33
CA ILE A 168 -14.47 -17.33 19.50
C ILE A 168 -13.72 -16.01 19.72
N TYR A 169 -12.68 -16.08 20.56
CA TYR A 169 -11.81 -14.94 20.85
C TYR A 169 -11.09 -14.47 19.57
N GLN A 170 -10.45 -15.39 18.86
CA GLN A 170 -9.70 -15.09 17.65
C GLN A 170 -10.60 -14.54 16.54
N GLN A 171 -11.79 -15.09 16.36
CA GLN A 171 -12.77 -14.57 15.40
C GLN A 171 -13.20 -13.14 15.72
N GLY A 172 -13.52 -12.86 16.98
CA GLY A 172 -13.92 -11.53 17.42
C GLY A 172 -12.82 -10.50 17.18
N GLY A 173 -11.59 -10.82 17.58
CA GLY A 173 -10.42 -9.97 17.36
C GLY A 173 -10.12 -9.75 15.87
N ARG A 174 -10.17 -10.82 15.05
CA ARG A 174 -9.96 -10.75 13.61
C ARG A 174 -11.02 -9.88 12.90
N ALA A 175 -12.27 -10.01 13.29
CA ALA A 175 -13.35 -9.17 12.74
C ALA A 175 -13.14 -7.68 13.06
N ALA A 176 -12.70 -7.37 14.29
CA ALA A 176 -12.39 -5.99 14.69
C ALA A 176 -11.22 -5.41 13.88
N LEU A 177 -10.15 -6.19 13.71
CA LEU A 177 -9.02 -5.77 12.87
C LEU A 177 -9.42 -5.58 11.41
N THR A 178 -10.31 -6.40 10.86
CA THR A 178 -10.83 -6.21 9.50
C THR A 178 -11.55 -4.86 9.35
N GLY A 179 -12.20 -4.36 10.39
CA GLY A 179 -12.83 -3.05 10.43
C GLY A 179 -11.90 -1.88 10.73
N TYR A 180 -10.65 -2.14 11.15
CA TYR A 180 -9.69 -1.12 11.55
C TYR A 180 -8.55 -0.95 10.52
N LEU A 181 -7.97 -2.05 10.03
CA LEU A 181 -6.81 -2.03 9.15
C LEU A 181 -7.10 -1.29 7.84
N GLY A 182 -6.24 -0.32 7.53
CA GLY A 182 -6.35 0.50 6.33
C GLY A 182 -7.59 1.38 6.26
N GLN A 183 -8.29 1.61 7.39
CA GLN A 183 -9.42 2.53 7.48
C GLN A 183 -8.97 3.91 7.97
N ALA A 184 -9.87 4.91 7.92
CA ALA A 184 -9.58 6.27 8.36
C ALA A 184 -9.21 6.39 9.85
N ALA A 185 -9.55 5.41 10.68
CA ALA A 185 -9.13 5.35 12.08
C ALA A 185 -7.63 5.04 12.24
N GLU A 186 -7.05 4.33 11.29
CA GLU A 186 -5.63 4.01 11.24
C GLU A 186 -4.84 4.97 10.35
N GLN A 187 -5.40 5.35 9.21
CA GLN A 187 -4.73 6.10 8.15
C GLN A 187 -5.27 7.52 8.02
N ASP A 188 -4.39 8.50 7.83
CA ASP A 188 -4.75 9.91 7.69
C ASP A 188 -5.01 10.27 6.21
N TYR A 189 -6.11 9.73 5.67
CA TYR A 189 -6.54 10.02 4.31
C TYR A 189 -6.82 11.50 4.07
N ASP A 190 -7.29 12.23 5.08
CA ASP A 190 -7.62 13.65 4.94
C ASP A 190 -6.37 14.48 4.67
N ALA A 191 -5.31 14.26 5.45
CA ALA A 191 -4.02 14.94 5.23
C ALA A 191 -3.43 14.59 3.85
N LEU A 192 -3.47 13.31 3.46
CA LEU A 192 -2.95 12.89 2.15
C LEU A 192 -3.79 13.46 1.00
N ASN A 193 -5.13 13.40 1.10
CA ASN A 193 -6.03 13.98 0.09
C ASN A 193 -5.82 15.49 -0.08
N ALA A 194 -5.55 16.23 1.00
CA ALA A 194 -5.25 17.65 0.94
C ALA A 194 -3.97 17.93 0.13
N VAL A 195 -2.91 17.13 0.34
CA VAL A 195 -1.66 17.21 -0.43
C VAL A 195 -1.92 16.92 -1.91
N LEU A 196 -2.63 15.85 -2.22
CA LEU A 196 -2.96 15.48 -3.61
C LEU A 196 -3.83 16.54 -4.30
N ALA A 197 -4.79 17.14 -3.57
CA ALA A 197 -5.62 18.23 -4.10
C ALA A 197 -4.80 19.48 -4.42
N GLN A 198 -3.88 19.87 -3.53
CA GLN A 198 -2.96 21.00 -3.76
C GLN A 198 -2.07 20.75 -4.98
N PHE A 199 -1.50 19.56 -5.13
CA PHE A 199 -0.72 19.20 -6.31
C PHE A 199 -1.54 19.32 -7.59
N ARG A 200 -2.73 18.76 -7.63
CA ARG A 200 -3.63 18.83 -8.80
C ARG A 200 -4.07 20.25 -9.13
N ALA A 201 -4.19 21.10 -8.12
CA ALA A 201 -4.48 22.52 -8.30
C ALA A 201 -3.27 23.35 -8.82
N GLY A 202 -2.08 22.72 -8.94
CA GLY A 202 -0.89 23.38 -9.45
C GLY A 202 -0.10 24.17 -8.40
N ALA A 203 -0.25 23.84 -7.11
CA ALA A 203 0.58 24.42 -6.06
C ALA A 203 2.07 24.21 -6.38
N PRO A 204 2.92 25.26 -6.35
CA PRO A 204 4.35 25.13 -6.67
C PRO A 204 5.14 24.41 -5.58
N VAL A 205 4.67 24.49 -4.34
CA VAL A 205 5.31 23.87 -3.16
C VAL A 205 4.26 23.10 -2.36
N LEU A 206 4.60 21.89 -1.95
CA LEU A 206 3.81 21.07 -1.03
C LEU A 206 4.54 20.91 0.30
N TRP A 207 3.82 21.01 1.41
CA TRP A 207 4.32 20.61 2.71
C TRP A 207 4.02 19.14 2.94
N LEU A 208 5.07 18.31 2.87
CA LEU A 208 4.95 16.85 2.94
C LEU A 208 5.28 16.35 4.34
N LYS A 209 4.36 15.57 4.90
CA LYS A 209 4.57 14.89 6.17
C LYS A 209 5.72 13.89 6.05
N ARG A 210 6.55 13.84 7.08
CA ARG A 210 7.59 12.84 7.30
C ARG A 210 7.34 12.15 8.61
N MET A 211 7.56 10.86 8.63
CA MET A 211 7.37 10.04 9.81
C MET A 211 8.54 9.07 9.97
N GLY A 212 9.22 9.16 11.13
CA GLY A 212 10.15 8.14 11.61
C GLY A 212 9.44 7.06 12.41
N ARG A 213 10.15 6.44 13.35
CA ARG A 213 9.62 5.34 14.16
C ARG A 213 9.10 5.77 15.52
N LYS A 214 9.57 6.92 16.02
CA LYS A 214 9.25 7.44 17.35
C LYS A 214 8.26 8.60 17.26
N GLU A 215 7.49 8.82 18.33
CA GLU A 215 6.45 9.84 18.40
C GLU A 215 6.95 11.25 18.06
N TRP A 216 8.17 11.60 18.47
CA TRP A 216 8.81 12.89 18.18
C TRP A 216 9.44 12.97 16.78
N GLU A 217 9.46 11.90 16.00
CA GLU A 217 9.97 11.85 14.64
C GLU A 217 8.84 12.09 13.64
N ARG A 218 8.05 13.12 13.85
CA ARG A 218 7.03 13.60 12.91
C ARG A 218 7.28 15.06 12.60
N TRP A 219 7.51 15.36 11.33
CA TRP A 219 7.75 16.73 10.87
C TRP A 219 7.19 16.95 9.47
N TYR A 220 7.27 18.17 8.98
CA TYR A 220 6.89 18.54 7.63
C TYR A 220 8.06 19.18 6.92
N GLU A 221 8.21 18.85 5.62
CA GLU A 221 9.22 19.43 4.75
C GLU A 221 8.57 20.07 3.52
N PRO A 222 9.02 21.26 3.10
CA PRO A 222 8.57 21.84 1.84
C PRO A 222 9.24 21.10 0.68
N LYS A 223 8.43 20.76 -0.33
CA LYS A 223 8.89 20.15 -1.57
C LYS A 223 8.46 21.02 -2.75
N ASP A 224 9.41 21.51 -3.53
CA ASP A 224 9.13 22.14 -4.80
C ASP A 224 8.59 21.10 -5.80
N VAL A 225 7.43 21.37 -6.35
CA VAL A 225 6.71 20.52 -7.32
C VAL A 225 6.21 21.32 -8.53
N ALA A 226 6.73 22.55 -8.71
CA ALA A 226 6.32 23.42 -9.82
C ALA A 226 6.47 22.70 -11.19
N ASP A 227 7.62 22.05 -11.39
CA ASP A 227 7.94 21.35 -12.64
C ASP A 227 7.57 19.85 -12.62
N VAL A 228 6.94 19.36 -11.56
CA VAL A 228 6.50 17.96 -11.49
C VAL A 228 5.20 17.77 -12.28
N ASP A 229 5.21 16.91 -13.28
CA ASP A 229 4.05 16.55 -14.10
C ASP A 229 3.21 15.46 -13.43
N VAL A 230 3.89 14.46 -12.80
CA VAL A 230 3.27 13.24 -12.29
C VAL A 230 3.70 12.99 -10.85
N LEU A 231 2.74 12.93 -9.95
CA LEU A 231 2.95 12.46 -8.58
C LEU A 231 2.63 10.97 -8.52
N LEU A 232 3.61 10.16 -8.20
CA LEU A 232 3.52 8.72 -8.05
C LEU A 232 3.33 8.40 -6.58
N LEU A 233 2.09 8.22 -6.14
CA LEU A 233 1.78 7.82 -4.77
C LEU A 233 1.95 6.31 -4.63
N GLU A 234 2.99 5.88 -3.96
CA GLU A 234 3.17 4.47 -3.62
C GLU A 234 2.71 4.20 -2.18
N TRP A 235 1.79 3.28 -2.01
CA TRP A 235 1.24 2.97 -0.69
C TRP A 235 0.44 1.66 -0.69
N THR A 236 0.54 0.89 0.38
CA THR A 236 -0.29 -0.31 0.55
C THR A 236 -1.78 0.01 0.39
N HIS A 237 -2.24 1.12 0.96
CA HIS A 237 -3.65 1.52 0.96
C HIS A 237 -4.06 2.46 -0.18
N ALA A 238 -3.21 2.68 -1.19
CA ALA A 238 -3.50 3.60 -2.31
C ALA A 238 -4.72 3.17 -3.17
N GLY A 239 -5.17 1.92 -3.07
CA GLY A 239 -6.42 1.44 -3.68
C GLY A 239 -7.70 1.82 -2.94
N SER A 240 -7.62 2.42 -1.73
CA SER A 240 -8.79 2.76 -0.93
C SER A 240 -9.76 3.71 -1.65
N ALA A 241 -11.06 3.55 -1.37
CA ALA A 241 -12.10 4.50 -1.78
C ALA A 241 -11.98 5.86 -1.06
N ASP A 242 -11.32 5.90 0.11
CA ASP A 242 -11.06 7.13 0.87
C ASP A 242 -9.97 8.00 0.22
N LEU A 243 -9.16 7.43 -0.67
CA LEU A 243 -8.20 8.19 -1.48
C LEU A 243 -8.94 8.81 -2.68
N LYS A 244 -9.17 10.14 -2.64
CA LYS A 244 -10.07 10.83 -3.58
C LYS A 244 -9.36 11.40 -4.81
N ASN A 245 -8.15 11.87 -4.71
CA ASN A 245 -7.52 12.70 -5.75
C ASN A 245 -6.57 11.94 -6.69
N ALA A 246 -6.65 10.62 -6.77
CA ALA A 246 -5.90 9.82 -7.74
C ALA A 246 -6.57 9.87 -9.12
N ASN A 247 -5.77 10.10 -10.18
CA ASN A 247 -6.22 10.05 -11.56
C ASN A 247 -6.27 8.62 -12.08
N LEU A 248 -5.26 7.81 -11.74
CA LEU A 248 -5.22 6.38 -12.02
C LEU A 248 -4.84 5.59 -10.76
N LYS A 249 -5.42 4.42 -10.62
CA LYS A 249 -5.09 3.44 -9.59
C LYS A 249 -4.51 2.19 -10.23
N VAL A 250 -3.28 1.85 -9.86
CA VAL A 250 -2.56 0.65 -10.31
C VAL A 250 -2.40 -0.29 -9.13
N PHE A 251 -2.78 -1.55 -9.30
CA PHE A 251 -2.57 -2.58 -8.30
C PHE A 251 -1.44 -3.52 -8.72
N PHE A 252 -0.41 -3.60 -7.90
CA PHE A 252 0.67 -4.59 -8.03
C PHE A 252 0.26 -5.87 -7.32
N ASN A 253 -0.33 -6.76 -8.10
CA ASN A 253 -0.82 -8.05 -7.62
C ASN A 253 0.34 -8.97 -7.25
N SER A 254 0.25 -9.56 -6.05
CA SER A 254 1.18 -10.56 -5.53
C SER A 254 0.57 -11.28 -4.35
N THR A 255 0.95 -12.53 -4.14
CA THR A 255 0.54 -13.28 -2.95
C THR A 255 1.52 -13.07 -1.79
N PRO A 256 1.12 -13.34 -0.54
CA PRO A 256 2.03 -13.32 0.60
C PRO A 256 3.22 -14.28 0.45
N GLU A 257 3.04 -15.44 -0.19
CA GLU A 257 4.09 -16.43 -0.47
C GLU A 257 5.13 -15.86 -1.42
N GLU A 258 4.68 -15.28 -2.55
CA GLU A 258 5.57 -14.66 -3.55
C GLU A 258 6.41 -13.53 -2.97
N THR A 259 5.91 -12.85 -1.95
CA THR A 259 6.57 -11.70 -1.33
C THR A 259 7.36 -12.04 -0.07
N ARG A 260 7.24 -13.27 0.47
CA ARG A 260 7.87 -13.69 1.74
C ARG A 260 9.38 -13.43 1.75
N ALA A 261 10.09 -13.87 0.72
CA ALA A 261 11.54 -13.66 0.63
C ALA A 261 11.93 -12.18 0.68
N CYS A 262 11.14 -11.30 0.03
CA CYS A 262 11.38 -9.87 0.05
C CYS A 262 11.10 -9.24 1.42
N ARG A 263 10.09 -9.73 2.16
CA ARG A 263 9.79 -9.26 3.52
C ARG A 263 10.89 -9.66 4.50
N VAL A 264 11.31 -10.93 4.47
CA VAL A 264 12.39 -11.45 5.32
C VAL A 264 13.70 -10.70 5.06
N ALA A 265 14.07 -10.44 3.79
CA ALA A 265 15.28 -9.72 3.44
C ALA A 265 15.28 -8.26 3.92
N ARG A 266 14.13 -7.64 4.13
CA ARG A 266 14.03 -6.25 4.63
C ARG A 266 14.30 -6.14 6.12
N SER A 267 14.19 -7.24 6.92
CA SER A 267 14.47 -7.33 8.36
C SER A 267 13.93 -6.16 9.21
N ARG A 268 12.86 -5.50 8.73
CA ARG A 268 12.34 -4.29 9.40
C ARG A 268 11.53 -4.60 10.65
N ASP A 269 11.00 -5.83 10.74
CA ASP A 269 10.08 -6.22 11.79
C ASP A 269 10.67 -7.37 12.61
N ALA A 270 11.10 -7.07 13.84
CA ALA A 270 11.35 -8.09 14.85
C ALA A 270 10.00 -8.81 15.10
N GLY A 271 9.94 -10.12 14.81
CA GLY A 271 8.69 -10.89 14.92
C GLY A 271 7.89 -11.05 13.63
N ALA A 272 8.50 -10.81 12.46
CA ALA A 272 7.87 -10.95 11.14
C ALA A 272 7.14 -12.28 10.86
N ASP A 273 7.45 -13.33 11.62
CA ASP A 273 6.83 -14.65 11.57
C ASP A 273 5.91 -14.94 12.78
N SER A 274 5.55 -13.92 13.59
CA SER A 274 4.61 -14.16 14.70
C SER A 274 3.20 -14.49 14.17
N PRO A 275 2.41 -15.30 14.91
CA PRO A 275 1.03 -15.62 14.52
C PRO A 275 0.17 -14.36 14.33
N PHE A 276 0.38 -13.32 15.16
CA PHE A 276 -0.33 -12.07 15.07
C PHE A 276 -0.01 -11.30 13.77
N VAL A 277 1.28 -11.16 13.44
CA VAL A 277 1.71 -10.51 12.20
C VAL A 277 1.20 -11.27 10.97
N THR A 278 1.25 -12.59 10.99
CA THR A 278 0.71 -13.44 9.93
C THR A 278 -0.78 -13.17 9.72
N MET A 279 -1.57 -13.12 10.80
CA MET A 279 -3.00 -12.81 10.74
C MET A 279 -3.27 -11.39 10.19
N VAL A 280 -2.50 -10.39 10.61
CA VAL A 280 -2.63 -9.01 10.10
C VAL A 280 -2.36 -8.99 8.59
N LEU A 281 -1.30 -9.65 8.11
CA LEU A 281 -0.97 -9.72 6.68
C LEU A 281 -2.07 -10.42 5.86
N GLU A 282 -2.69 -11.46 6.38
CA GLU A 282 -3.83 -12.14 5.74
C GLU A 282 -5.03 -11.21 5.61
N ILE A 283 -5.38 -10.48 6.68
CA ILE A 283 -6.49 -9.52 6.67
C ILE A 283 -6.21 -8.39 5.67
N GLU A 284 -4.99 -7.83 5.69
CA GLU A 284 -4.57 -6.80 4.75
C GLU A 284 -4.64 -7.31 3.30
N GLN A 285 -4.14 -8.52 3.03
CA GLN A 285 -4.19 -9.08 1.67
C GLN A 285 -5.63 -9.27 1.18
N ALA A 286 -6.53 -9.80 2.03
CA ALA A 286 -7.93 -9.94 1.68
C ALA A 286 -8.61 -8.58 1.41
N MET A 287 -8.25 -7.55 2.17
CA MET A 287 -8.71 -6.18 1.93
C MET A 287 -8.16 -5.62 0.60
N LEU A 288 -6.88 -5.82 0.33
CA LEU A 288 -6.24 -5.33 -0.89
C LEU A 288 -6.83 -5.98 -2.13
N ASN A 289 -7.09 -7.28 -2.09
CA ASN A 289 -7.73 -8.00 -3.19
C ASN A 289 -9.13 -7.43 -3.49
N ARG A 290 -9.92 -7.11 -2.46
CA ARG A 290 -11.23 -6.46 -2.66
C ARG A 290 -11.11 -5.05 -3.25
N ARG A 291 -10.15 -4.24 -2.78
CA ARG A 291 -9.90 -2.88 -3.28
C ARG A 291 -9.34 -2.87 -4.70
N ALA A 292 -8.63 -3.92 -5.09
CA ALA A 292 -8.08 -4.07 -6.43
C ALA A 292 -9.17 -4.21 -7.51
N CYS A 293 -10.38 -4.64 -7.15
CA CYS A 293 -11.51 -4.68 -8.08
C CYS A 293 -11.88 -3.28 -8.64
N ASP A 294 -11.52 -2.21 -7.93
CA ASP A 294 -11.76 -0.82 -8.33
C ASP A 294 -10.47 -0.17 -8.91
N ALA A 295 -9.43 -0.95 -9.21
CA ALA A 295 -8.21 -0.45 -9.85
C ALA A 295 -8.40 -0.25 -11.36
N ASP A 296 -7.79 0.80 -11.90
CA ASP A 296 -7.77 1.05 -13.35
C ASP A 296 -6.89 0.02 -14.08
N LEU A 297 -5.81 -0.43 -13.43
CA LEU A 297 -4.86 -1.42 -13.96
C LEU A 297 -4.43 -2.40 -12.87
N ILE A 298 -4.37 -3.67 -13.21
CA ILE A 298 -3.86 -4.72 -12.33
C ILE A 298 -2.70 -5.43 -13.04
N GLN A 299 -1.57 -5.54 -12.35
CA GLN A 299 -0.37 -6.16 -12.91
C GLN A 299 0.22 -7.20 -11.96
N ASN A 300 0.43 -8.41 -12.45
CA ASN A 300 1.11 -9.48 -11.74
C ASN A 300 2.61 -9.19 -11.56
N ARG A 301 3.25 -9.97 -10.70
CA ARG A 301 4.67 -9.82 -10.40
C ARG A 301 5.59 -10.04 -11.62
N ASP A 302 5.22 -10.90 -12.56
CA ASP A 302 5.94 -11.16 -13.81
C ASP A 302 5.74 -10.09 -14.90
N GLY A 303 4.91 -9.08 -14.58
CA GLY A 303 4.55 -7.98 -15.46
C GLY A 303 3.38 -8.27 -16.41
N THR A 304 2.71 -9.41 -16.30
CA THR A 304 1.49 -9.66 -17.06
C THR A 304 0.36 -8.77 -16.55
N MET A 305 -0.41 -8.19 -17.48
CA MET A 305 -1.60 -7.44 -17.13
C MET A 305 -2.77 -8.40 -16.89
N VAL A 306 -3.57 -8.06 -15.89
CA VAL A 306 -4.77 -8.82 -15.54
C VAL A 306 -6.00 -8.03 -15.99
N ASP A 307 -6.94 -8.70 -16.62
CA ASP A 307 -8.23 -8.11 -16.93
C ASP A 307 -8.98 -7.79 -15.64
N THR A 308 -9.37 -6.52 -15.48
CA THR A 308 -9.98 -6.04 -14.24
C THR A 308 -11.36 -6.64 -13.99
N ALA A 309 -12.14 -6.91 -15.04
CA ALA A 309 -13.46 -7.52 -14.92
C ALA A 309 -13.34 -9.01 -14.54
N ALA A 310 -12.40 -9.72 -15.16
CA ALA A 310 -12.11 -11.12 -14.79
C ALA A 310 -11.58 -11.22 -13.36
N TYR A 311 -10.74 -10.28 -12.92
CA TYR A 311 -10.25 -10.22 -11.55
C TYR A 311 -11.40 -10.00 -10.55
N ALA A 312 -12.28 -9.02 -10.81
CA ALA A 312 -13.43 -8.73 -9.97
C ALA A 312 -14.38 -9.95 -9.86
N ALA A 313 -14.67 -10.62 -10.99
CA ALA A 313 -15.46 -11.83 -11.01
C ALA A 313 -14.83 -12.95 -10.15
N ALA A 314 -13.51 -13.13 -10.20
CA ALA A 314 -12.78 -14.09 -9.38
C ALA A 314 -12.82 -13.76 -7.87
N GLN A 315 -13.05 -12.48 -7.51
CA GLN A 315 -13.23 -12.02 -6.12
C GLN A 315 -14.71 -12.02 -5.69
N GLY A 316 -15.64 -12.49 -6.52
CA GLY A 316 -17.07 -12.55 -6.21
C GLY A 316 -17.80 -11.20 -6.35
N ARG A 317 -17.32 -10.32 -7.20
CA ARG A 317 -17.89 -9.01 -7.52
C ARG A 317 -18.34 -8.90 -8.97
#